data_f836d8288f96b75cb7bb2b151aeab16d
#
_entry.id   f836d8288f96b75cb7bb2b151aeab16d
#
_cell.length_a   1.000
_cell.length_b   1.000
_cell.length_c   1.000
_cell.angle_alpha   90.00
_cell.angle_beta   90.00
_cell.angle_gamma   90.00
#
_symmetry.space_group_name_H-M   'P 1'
#
loop_
_entity.id
_entity.type
_entity.pdbx_description
1 polymer ?
#
loop_
_entity_poly.entity_id
_entity_poly.type
_entity_poly.pdbx_seq_one_letter_code
_entity_poly.pdbx_strand_id
1 'polypeptide(L)'
;MRHRIARAAAALLVLSFGLCGVVHAAPQTGWWWNPGESGRGFFVESHDGITFIGAYLYESDGHATWYVAGGANADSYNYTGPLYNMSRGQTLFGTYVPAVGPNTVGTITVHFSDDTHGTVTWPGGTVAIEREIFGTGDAAFQPDNGWWWNADEGGSGYSLEVQGGNLFLVGFMYDDAGRAVWYFSAGPMSSPTTYHGDVLQFAGGQTLAGAYQPPGNPIKVATLDITFTAENDATATFTDLSGTATTKTKASRGNRWTPQFPKPGNYVPPASFSGRFTLNDITHDISTPGLIYTAQHTVELNFGFKAVGAPEPVNGVVTQGYAVDFTNATITVTFNATGVTEAGTCTQTGAQTLPLGGGSYIDSLSVTTYRKYYLLVYVDVGDLLPVTQTCVFASGGSATTTLALPIAGVNFNYEGGVVGDTIAGGGTKTESTSGVTQTLHYEWSFAGAR
;
A
#
# COMPACT_ATOMS: atom_id res chain seq x y z
N MET A 1 -60.25 29.42 21.21
CA MET A 1 -58.76 29.38 21.17
C MET A 1 -58.16 27.98 21.25
N ARG A 2 -58.89 26.93 21.67
CA ARG A 2 -58.37 25.56 21.84
C ARG A 2 -58.35 24.69 20.54
N HIS A 3 -59.10 25.07 19.51
CA HIS A 3 -59.15 24.30 18.24
C HIS A 3 -58.10 24.67 17.16
N ARG A 4 -57.32 25.76 17.38
CA ARG A 4 -56.25 26.14 16.43
C ARG A 4 -54.87 25.54 16.77
N ILE A 5 -54.67 25.12 18.02
CA ILE A 5 -53.41 24.52 18.48
C ILE A 5 -53.32 23.02 18.06
N ALA A 6 -54.45 22.31 17.99
CA ALA A 6 -54.48 20.90 17.61
C ALA A 6 -54.19 20.63 16.10
N ARG A 7 -54.43 21.64 15.23
CA ARG A 7 -54.15 21.53 13.79
C ARG A 7 -52.71 21.85 13.42
N ALA A 8 -51.99 22.61 14.24
CA ALA A 8 -50.59 22.92 14.05
C ALA A 8 -49.68 21.75 14.48
N ALA A 9 -50.06 21.00 15.53
CA ALA A 9 -49.34 19.85 16.01
C ALA A 9 -49.43 18.62 15.05
N ALA A 10 -50.56 18.46 14.35
CA ALA A 10 -50.74 17.40 13.36
C ALA A 10 -49.98 17.66 12.05
N ALA A 11 -49.75 18.90 11.66
CA ALA A 11 -48.99 19.27 10.49
C ALA A 11 -47.45 19.15 10.71
N LEU A 12 -46.98 19.30 11.95
CA LEU A 12 -45.53 19.11 12.26
C LEU A 12 -45.14 17.65 12.36
N LEU A 13 -46.08 16.73 12.66
CA LEU A 13 -45.80 15.29 12.78
C LEU A 13 -45.71 14.57 11.40
N VAL A 14 -46.29 15.17 10.35
CA VAL A 14 -46.24 14.60 8.99
C VAL A 14 -44.97 15.02 8.21
N LEU A 15 -44.28 16.10 8.63
CA LEU A 15 -43.06 16.56 7.97
C LEU A 15 -41.76 15.86 8.45
N SER A 16 -41.83 15.10 9.54
CA SER A 16 -40.67 14.40 10.11
C SER A 16 -40.48 12.95 9.59
N PHE A 17 -41.36 12.46 8.73
CA PHE A 17 -41.24 11.12 8.13
C PHE A 17 -40.70 11.13 6.69
N GLY A 18 -40.26 12.26 6.16
CA GLY A 18 -39.88 12.42 4.75
C GLY A 18 -38.37 12.46 4.45
N LEU A 19 -37.51 12.24 5.43
CA LEU A 19 -36.04 12.24 5.22
C LEU A 19 -35.36 11.00 5.82
N CYS A 20 -35.97 9.82 5.66
CA CYS A 20 -35.15 8.61 5.59
C CYS A 20 -34.46 8.62 4.23
N GLY A 21 -33.32 9.31 4.11
CA GLY A 21 -32.40 9.09 3.03
C GLY A 21 -32.12 7.58 3.02
N VAL A 22 -32.45 6.91 1.92
CA VAL A 22 -32.06 5.53 1.70
C VAL A 22 -30.55 5.54 1.76
N VAL A 23 -29.94 5.05 2.84
CA VAL A 23 -28.51 4.76 2.89
C VAL A 23 -28.33 3.62 1.89
N HIS A 24 -27.94 3.95 0.70
CA HIS A 24 -27.62 2.97 -0.30
C HIS A 24 -26.28 2.37 0.11
N ALA A 25 -26.26 1.05 0.36
CA ALA A 25 -25.04 0.32 0.63
C ALA A 25 -24.16 0.37 -0.63
N ALA A 26 -22.85 0.55 -0.45
CA ALA A 26 -21.90 0.46 -1.55
C ALA A 26 -21.90 -0.97 -2.13
N PRO A 27 -21.52 -1.17 -3.40
CA PRO A 27 -21.41 -2.51 -3.98
C PRO A 27 -20.50 -3.39 -3.14
N GLN A 28 -20.90 -4.67 -2.97
CA GLN A 28 -20.11 -5.61 -2.18
C GLN A 28 -18.75 -5.86 -2.83
N THR A 29 -17.69 -5.78 -2.06
CA THR A 29 -16.36 -6.20 -2.49
C THR A 29 -16.34 -7.71 -2.77
N GLY A 30 -15.69 -8.12 -3.85
CA GLY A 30 -15.44 -9.51 -4.19
C GLY A 30 -15.66 -9.83 -5.67
N TRP A 31 -16.00 -11.09 -5.95
CA TRP A 31 -16.15 -11.62 -7.29
C TRP A 31 -17.51 -11.28 -7.89
N TRP A 32 -17.48 -10.84 -9.16
CA TRP A 32 -18.65 -10.46 -9.96
C TRP A 32 -18.58 -11.16 -11.31
N TRP A 33 -19.66 -11.70 -11.77
CA TRP A 33 -19.72 -12.47 -13.00
C TRP A 33 -21.08 -12.40 -13.69
N ASN A 34 -21.17 -12.97 -14.87
CA ASN A 34 -22.46 -13.28 -15.51
C ASN A 34 -22.67 -14.79 -15.43
N PRO A 35 -23.71 -15.31 -14.77
CA PRO A 35 -23.96 -16.76 -14.65
C PRO A 35 -24.12 -17.49 -15.99
N GLY A 36 -24.55 -16.78 -17.04
CA GLY A 36 -24.65 -17.30 -18.41
C GLY A 36 -23.31 -17.35 -19.16
N GLU A 37 -22.23 -16.80 -18.60
CA GLU A 37 -20.98 -16.57 -19.31
C GLU A 37 -19.77 -16.86 -18.40
N SER A 38 -19.68 -18.11 -17.93
CA SER A 38 -18.61 -18.55 -17.03
C SER A 38 -17.23 -18.56 -17.70
N GLY A 39 -16.15 -18.48 -16.87
CA GLY A 39 -14.76 -18.49 -17.34
C GLY A 39 -14.18 -17.10 -17.64
N ARG A 40 -14.94 -16.07 -17.41
CA ARG A 40 -14.48 -14.70 -17.25
C ARG A 40 -15.14 -14.10 -16.02
N GLY A 41 -14.48 -13.13 -15.41
CA GLY A 41 -15.02 -12.48 -14.23
C GLY A 41 -14.34 -11.16 -13.94
N PHE A 42 -14.92 -10.48 -12.98
CA PHE A 42 -14.40 -9.22 -12.47
C PHE A 42 -14.24 -9.36 -10.96
N PHE A 43 -13.15 -8.83 -10.45
CA PHE A 43 -13.04 -8.59 -9.03
C PHE A 43 -13.20 -7.09 -8.78
N VAL A 44 -14.14 -6.74 -7.92
CA VAL A 44 -14.44 -5.35 -7.60
C VAL A 44 -14.18 -5.11 -6.13
N GLU A 45 -13.42 -4.08 -5.83
CA GLU A 45 -13.29 -3.54 -4.49
C GLU A 45 -13.61 -2.04 -4.54
N SER A 46 -14.62 -1.62 -3.77
CA SER A 46 -15.07 -0.24 -3.75
C SER A 46 -15.25 0.23 -2.32
N HIS A 47 -14.49 1.25 -1.92
CA HIS A 47 -14.63 1.93 -0.64
C HIS A 47 -13.97 3.32 -0.68
N ASP A 48 -14.40 4.20 0.21
CA ASP A 48 -13.90 5.56 0.33
C ASP A 48 -13.98 6.39 -0.96
N GLY A 49 -14.98 6.10 -1.81
CA GLY A 49 -15.14 6.80 -3.08
C GLY A 49 -14.11 6.40 -4.15
N ILE A 50 -13.40 5.29 -3.95
CA ILE A 50 -12.45 4.72 -4.90
C ILE A 50 -12.92 3.31 -5.25
N THR A 51 -12.90 2.96 -6.54
CA THR A 51 -13.10 1.60 -7.02
C THR A 51 -11.85 1.10 -7.70
N PHE A 52 -11.50 -0.16 -7.42
CA PHE A 52 -10.49 -0.90 -8.13
C PHE A 52 -11.10 -2.18 -8.72
N ILE A 53 -10.81 -2.43 -10.01
CA ILE A 53 -11.43 -3.52 -10.78
C ILE A 53 -10.33 -4.32 -11.47
N GLY A 54 -10.39 -5.65 -11.35
CA GLY A 54 -9.66 -6.58 -12.21
C GLY A 54 -10.61 -7.30 -13.15
N ALA A 55 -10.23 -7.41 -14.41
CA ALA A 55 -10.93 -8.20 -15.41
C ALA A 55 -10.02 -9.34 -15.88
N TYR A 56 -10.52 -10.56 -15.82
CA TYR A 56 -9.80 -11.79 -16.15
C TYR A 56 -10.35 -12.37 -17.46
N LEU A 57 -9.54 -12.29 -18.50
CA LEU A 57 -9.91 -12.56 -19.88
C LEU A 57 -8.80 -13.38 -20.56
N TYR A 58 -8.83 -13.40 -21.92
CA TYR A 58 -7.85 -14.11 -22.72
C TYR A 58 -7.39 -13.27 -23.92
N GLU A 59 -6.22 -13.57 -24.43
CA GLU A 59 -5.70 -13.04 -25.68
C GLU A 59 -6.21 -13.86 -26.88
N SER A 60 -5.99 -13.37 -28.09
CA SER A 60 -6.49 -14.01 -29.33
C SER A 60 -5.86 -15.39 -29.60
N ASP A 61 -4.69 -15.68 -29.02
CA ASP A 61 -4.04 -16.98 -29.07
C ASP A 61 -4.51 -17.94 -27.97
N GLY A 62 -5.47 -17.50 -27.14
CA GLY A 62 -6.04 -18.25 -26.02
C GLY A 62 -5.25 -18.11 -24.72
N HIS A 63 -4.18 -17.33 -24.67
CA HIS A 63 -3.42 -17.08 -23.45
C HIS A 63 -4.28 -16.32 -22.43
N ALA A 64 -4.30 -16.78 -21.18
CA ALA A 64 -4.97 -16.07 -20.10
C ALA A 64 -4.31 -14.72 -19.85
N THR A 65 -5.08 -13.65 -19.74
CA THR A 65 -4.58 -12.31 -19.51
C THR A 65 -5.49 -11.52 -18.56
N TRP A 66 -5.00 -10.46 -17.98
CA TRP A 66 -5.76 -9.63 -17.06
C TRP A 66 -5.64 -8.15 -17.41
N TYR A 67 -6.65 -7.41 -17.01
CA TYR A 67 -6.72 -5.96 -17.14
C TYR A 67 -7.13 -5.36 -15.80
N VAL A 68 -6.72 -4.13 -15.53
CA VAL A 68 -7.06 -3.42 -14.30
C VAL A 68 -7.57 -2.03 -14.61
N ALA A 69 -8.43 -1.55 -13.74
CA ALA A 69 -8.89 -0.17 -13.71
C ALA A 69 -9.05 0.27 -12.26
N GLY A 70 -8.84 1.54 -11.97
CA GLY A 70 -9.05 2.05 -10.64
C GLY A 70 -9.00 3.56 -10.60
N GLY A 71 -9.71 4.14 -9.63
CA GLY A 71 -9.79 5.57 -9.44
C GLY A 71 -11.03 6.01 -8.66
N ALA A 72 -11.21 7.32 -8.59
CA ALA A 72 -12.36 7.93 -7.91
C ALA A 72 -13.69 7.57 -8.60
N ASN A 73 -14.68 7.28 -7.80
CA ASN A 73 -16.04 7.01 -8.23
C ASN A 73 -16.74 8.33 -8.62
N ALA A 74 -17.67 8.26 -9.58
CA ALA A 74 -18.58 9.37 -9.84
C ALA A 74 -19.60 9.52 -8.69
N ASP A 75 -20.08 8.40 -8.15
CA ASP A 75 -20.91 8.25 -6.96
C ASP A 75 -20.78 6.82 -6.41
N SER A 76 -21.56 6.47 -5.39
CA SER A 76 -21.48 5.14 -4.73
C SER A 76 -21.76 3.94 -5.67
N TYR A 77 -22.36 4.15 -6.83
CA TYR A 77 -22.81 3.12 -7.76
C TYR A 77 -22.16 3.19 -9.14
N ASN A 78 -21.41 4.24 -9.41
CA ASN A 78 -20.88 4.48 -10.74
C ASN A 78 -19.38 4.70 -10.73
N TYR A 79 -18.68 3.89 -11.50
CA TYR A 79 -17.28 4.07 -11.80
C TYR A 79 -17.07 4.12 -13.31
N THR A 80 -16.25 5.03 -13.79
CA THR A 80 -15.78 5.08 -15.17
C THR A 80 -14.32 5.50 -15.18
N GLY A 81 -13.50 4.74 -15.88
CA GLY A 81 -12.07 5.04 -15.97
C GLY A 81 -11.37 4.26 -17.09
N PRO A 82 -10.09 4.59 -17.33
CA PRO A 82 -9.28 3.87 -18.27
C PRO A 82 -9.06 2.42 -17.83
N LEU A 83 -9.12 1.51 -18.79
CA LEU A 83 -8.76 0.11 -18.63
C LEU A 83 -7.32 -0.09 -19.08
N TYR A 84 -6.51 -0.71 -18.25
CA TYR A 84 -5.08 -0.85 -18.46
C TYR A 84 -4.67 -2.32 -18.59
N ASN A 85 -3.66 -2.57 -19.42
CA ASN A 85 -2.82 -3.74 -19.31
C ASN A 85 -1.41 -3.38 -18.84
N MET A 86 -0.71 -4.39 -18.34
CA MET A 86 0.68 -4.32 -17.90
C MET A 86 1.49 -5.39 -18.63
N SER A 87 2.79 -5.23 -18.71
CA SER A 87 3.71 -6.21 -19.24
C SER A 87 4.96 -6.29 -18.40
N ARG A 88 5.71 -7.37 -18.56
CA ARG A 88 6.81 -7.75 -17.68
C ARG A 88 6.37 -7.76 -16.22
N GLY A 89 7.16 -8.29 -15.36
CA GLY A 89 6.87 -8.32 -13.95
C GLY A 89 7.07 -9.70 -13.38
N GLN A 90 6.52 -9.94 -12.21
CA GLN A 90 6.75 -11.13 -11.42
C GLN A 90 6.13 -12.37 -12.04
N THR A 91 6.94 -13.36 -12.37
CA THR A 91 6.48 -14.71 -12.72
C THR A 91 6.16 -15.54 -11.46
N LEU A 92 5.42 -16.63 -11.61
CA LEU A 92 4.98 -17.46 -10.47
C LEU A 92 6.15 -17.93 -9.58
N PHE A 93 7.31 -18.25 -10.17
CA PHE A 93 8.48 -18.79 -9.45
C PHE A 93 9.77 -17.98 -9.64
N GLY A 94 9.75 -16.94 -10.45
CA GLY A 94 10.94 -16.13 -10.74
C GLY A 94 11.33 -15.19 -9.60
N THR A 95 12.50 -14.61 -9.67
CA THR A 95 12.88 -13.45 -8.85
C THR A 95 12.02 -12.26 -9.25
N TYR A 96 11.80 -11.34 -8.29
CA TYR A 96 11.00 -10.14 -8.57
C TYR A 96 11.57 -9.32 -9.72
N VAL A 97 10.69 -8.95 -10.63
CA VAL A 97 10.93 -8.02 -11.73
C VAL A 97 9.80 -6.99 -11.74
N PRO A 98 10.10 -5.68 -11.75
CA PRO A 98 9.07 -4.66 -11.82
C PRO A 98 8.23 -4.77 -13.10
N ALA A 99 6.92 -4.55 -12.97
CA ALA A 99 6.03 -4.46 -14.11
C ALA A 99 6.30 -3.20 -14.95
N VAL A 100 5.96 -3.26 -16.24
CA VAL A 100 6.04 -2.16 -17.19
C VAL A 100 4.63 -1.77 -17.63
N GLY A 101 4.33 -0.49 -17.58
CA GLY A 101 3.04 0.10 -17.90
C GLY A 101 2.66 1.16 -16.86
N PRO A 102 1.38 1.55 -16.75
CA PRO A 102 0.22 0.97 -17.45
C PRO A 102 0.07 1.45 -18.89
N ASN A 103 -0.47 0.58 -19.78
CA ASN A 103 -0.87 0.95 -21.12
C ASN A 103 -2.39 0.95 -21.21
N THR A 104 -3.00 2.03 -21.68
CA THR A 104 -4.46 2.13 -21.86
C THR A 104 -4.90 1.29 -23.05
N VAL A 105 -5.86 0.38 -22.81
CA VAL A 105 -6.44 -0.51 -23.84
C VAL A 105 -7.92 -0.22 -24.10
N GLY A 106 -8.50 0.71 -23.38
CA GLY A 106 -9.90 1.11 -23.52
C GLY A 106 -10.41 1.84 -22.30
N THR A 107 -11.72 1.90 -22.19
CA THR A 107 -12.44 2.43 -21.02
C THR A 107 -13.34 1.34 -20.46
N ILE A 108 -13.47 1.30 -19.15
CA ILE A 108 -14.45 0.47 -18.44
C ILE A 108 -15.40 1.36 -17.66
N THR A 109 -16.69 1.06 -17.73
CA THR A 109 -17.73 1.68 -16.91
C THR A 109 -18.43 0.59 -16.16
N VAL A 110 -18.61 0.77 -14.87
CA VAL A 110 -19.43 -0.12 -14.03
C VAL A 110 -20.56 0.70 -13.43
N HIS A 111 -21.76 0.19 -13.57
CA HIS A 111 -22.96 0.71 -12.94
C HIS A 111 -23.58 -0.38 -12.07
N PHE A 112 -23.66 -0.15 -10.78
CA PHE A 112 -24.33 -1.04 -9.84
C PHE A 112 -25.78 -0.61 -9.66
N SER A 113 -26.73 -1.51 -9.84
CA SER A 113 -28.16 -1.28 -9.57
C SER A 113 -28.49 -1.44 -8.09
N ASP A 114 -27.73 -2.26 -7.40
CA ASP A 114 -27.78 -2.50 -5.96
C ASP A 114 -26.41 -3.04 -5.47
N ASP A 115 -26.33 -3.54 -4.26
CA ASP A 115 -25.09 -4.03 -3.65
C ASP A 115 -24.61 -5.38 -4.23
N THR A 116 -25.44 -6.06 -5.04
CA THR A 116 -25.19 -7.41 -5.59
C THR A 116 -25.40 -7.52 -7.10
N HIS A 117 -25.95 -6.52 -7.77
CA HIS A 117 -26.20 -6.54 -9.22
C HIS A 117 -25.67 -5.27 -9.89
N GLY A 118 -25.27 -5.40 -11.14
CA GLY A 118 -24.79 -4.28 -11.93
C GLY A 118 -24.59 -4.61 -13.41
N THR A 119 -23.98 -3.68 -14.12
CA THR A 119 -23.54 -3.83 -15.50
C THR A 119 -22.12 -3.36 -15.66
N VAL A 120 -21.34 -4.07 -16.48
CA VAL A 120 -20.01 -3.65 -16.93
C VAL A 120 -20.06 -3.36 -18.42
N THR A 121 -19.55 -2.19 -18.82
CA THR A 121 -19.32 -1.83 -20.22
C THR A 121 -17.81 -1.66 -20.43
N TRP A 122 -17.24 -2.40 -21.37
CA TRP A 122 -15.82 -2.35 -21.75
C TRP A 122 -15.68 -2.52 -23.28
N PRO A 123 -14.48 -2.58 -23.88
CA PRO A 123 -14.35 -2.78 -25.33
C PRO A 123 -15.06 -4.01 -25.91
N GLY A 124 -15.32 -5.04 -25.08
CA GLY A 124 -16.09 -6.24 -25.48
C GLY A 124 -17.61 -6.08 -25.47
N GLY A 125 -18.14 -4.90 -25.13
CA GLY A 125 -19.59 -4.63 -25.05
C GLY A 125 -20.08 -4.36 -23.64
N THR A 126 -21.38 -4.59 -23.44
CA THR A 126 -22.03 -4.42 -22.12
C THR A 126 -22.59 -5.76 -21.66
N VAL A 127 -22.37 -6.11 -20.39
CA VAL A 127 -22.85 -7.34 -19.77
C VAL A 127 -23.44 -7.05 -18.39
N ALA A 128 -24.53 -7.72 -18.07
CA ALA A 128 -25.05 -7.75 -16.70
C ALA A 128 -24.13 -8.63 -15.84
N ILE A 129 -23.88 -8.17 -14.63
CA ILE A 129 -23.07 -8.89 -13.64
C ILE A 129 -23.81 -8.97 -12.32
N GLU A 130 -23.53 -10.03 -11.58
CA GLU A 130 -23.98 -10.21 -10.21
C GLU A 130 -22.85 -10.71 -9.33
N ARG A 131 -23.02 -10.57 -8.00
CA ARG A 131 -22.09 -11.12 -7.03
C ARG A 131 -22.02 -12.64 -7.17
N GLU A 132 -20.79 -13.17 -7.26
CA GLU A 132 -20.54 -14.60 -7.16
C GLU A 132 -20.68 -15.05 -5.70
N ILE A 133 -21.61 -15.99 -5.47
CA ILE A 133 -21.83 -16.58 -4.15
C ILE A 133 -21.39 -18.05 -4.21
N PHE A 134 -20.20 -18.32 -3.70
CA PHE A 134 -19.56 -19.65 -3.71
C PHE A 134 -19.48 -20.31 -2.33
N GLY A 135 -19.95 -19.63 -1.27
CA GLY A 135 -20.02 -20.16 0.09
C GLY A 135 -21.11 -19.47 0.91
N THR A 136 -21.67 -20.17 1.87
CA THR A 136 -22.73 -19.67 2.76
C THR A 136 -22.35 -19.88 4.22
N GLY A 137 -22.89 -19.03 5.10
CA GLY A 137 -22.62 -19.04 6.54
C GLY A 137 -21.40 -18.23 6.93
N ASP A 138 -21.25 -18.04 8.22
CA ASP A 138 -20.14 -17.28 8.80
C ASP A 138 -18.88 -18.17 8.89
N ALA A 139 -17.76 -17.64 8.47
CA ALA A 139 -16.47 -18.27 8.70
C ALA A 139 -16.01 -18.05 10.17
N ALA A 140 -15.40 -19.05 10.75
CA ALA A 140 -14.82 -18.93 12.11
C ALA A 140 -13.68 -17.89 12.18
N PHE A 141 -13.07 -17.60 11.04
CA PHE A 141 -12.11 -16.53 10.81
C PHE A 141 -12.38 -15.94 9.42
N GLN A 142 -12.41 -14.62 9.32
CA GLN A 142 -12.70 -13.91 8.08
C GLN A 142 -11.53 -12.97 7.74
N PRO A 143 -10.67 -13.36 6.79
CA PRO A 143 -9.67 -12.42 6.29
C PRO A 143 -10.36 -11.29 5.52
N ASP A 144 -9.67 -10.18 5.36
CA ASP A 144 -10.14 -9.08 4.53
C ASP A 144 -10.32 -9.57 3.07
N ASN A 145 -11.55 -9.59 2.58
CA ASN A 145 -11.81 -9.84 1.16
C ASN A 145 -11.39 -8.60 0.37
N GLY A 146 -10.58 -8.77 -0.66
CA GLY A 146 -10.06 -7.62 -1.41
C GLY A 146 -8.82 -7.95 -2.23
N TRP A 147 -8.13 -6.90 -2.62
CA TRP A 147 -6.86 -6.96 -3.30
C TRP A 147 -5.72 -7.10 -2.30
N TRP A 148 -4.92 -8.16 -2.47
CA TRP A 148 -3.77 -8.49 -1.64
C TRP A 148 -2.49 -8.39 -2.46
N TRP A 149 -1.42 -7.96 -1.85
CA TRP A 149 -0.12 -7.82 -2.51
C TRP A 149 1.04 -7.94 -1.53
N ASN A 150 2.24 -8.08 -2.07
CA ASN A 150 3.47 -7.82 -1.35
C ASN A 150 3.92 -6.38 -1.68
N ALA A 151 4.05 -5.53 -0.69
CA ALA A 151 4.43 -4.12 -0.88
C ALA A 151 5.81 -3.96 -1.55
N ASP A 152 6.71 -4.94 -1.37
CA ASP A 152 8.04 -4.95 -1.99
C ASP A 152 8.02 -5.44 -3.45
N GLU A 153 6.85 -5.87 -3.98
CA GLU A 153 6.70 -6.52 -5.27
C GLU A 153 5.56 -5.92 -6.09
N GLY A 154 5.61 -4.61 -6.29
CA GLY A 154 4.59 -3.89 -7.05
C GLY A 154 4.42 -4.42 -8.48
N GLY A 155 3.18 -4.39 -9.00
CA GLY A 155 2.81 -4.84 -10.34
C GLY A 155 2.36 -6.29 -10.44
N SER A 156 2.36 -7.03 -9.33
CA SER A 156 1.68 -8.33 -9.17
C SER A 156 0.84 -8.32 -7.90
N GLY A 157 -0.15 -9.21 -7.80
CA GLY A 157 -0.98 -9.31 -6.61
C GLY A 157 -2.07 -10.35 -6.76
N TYR A 158 -3.03 -10.31 -5.86
CA TYR A 158 -4.03 -11.34 -5.71
C TYR A 158 -5.39 -10.72 -5.38
N SER A 159 -6.44 -11.18 -6.05
CA SER A 159 -7.82 -10.96 -5.62
C SER A 159 -8.22 -12.13 -4.74
N LEU A 160 -8.57 -11.88 -3.50
CA LEU A 160 -8.86 -12.90 -2.52
C LEU A 160 -10.23 -12.66 -1.88
N GLU A 161 -11.03 -13.72 -1.80
CA GLU A 161 -12.28 -13.70 -1.08
C GLU A 161 -12.49 -15.04 -0.35
N VAL A 162 -12.97 -14.96 0.89
CA VAL A 162 -13.43 -16.13 1.66
C VAL A 162 -14.92 -15.99 1.94
N GLN A 163 -15.69 -17.01 1.60
CA GLN A 163 -17.13 -17.11 1.87
C GLN A 163 -17.43 -18.47 2.51
N GLY A 164 -18.06 -18.50 3.67
CA GLY A 164 -18.50 -19.74 4.33
C GLY A 164 -17.38 -20.77 4.52
N GLY A 165 -16.13 -20.32 4.74
CA GLY A 165 -14.98 -21.21 4.86
C GLY A 165 -14.42 -21.77 3.54
N ASN A 166 -14.84 -21.22 2.38
CA ASN A 166 -14.23 -21.48 1.08
C ASN A 166 -13.44 -20.26 0.62
N LEU A 167 -12.23 -20.48 0.11
CA LEU A 167 -11.41 -19.45 -0.50
C LEU A 167 -11.56 -19.47 -2.01
N PHE A 168 -11.61 -18.28 -2.63
CA PHE A 168 -11.52 -18.05 -4.07
C PHE A 168 -10.44 -16.99 -4.29
N LEU A 169 -9.39 -17.35 -5.05
CA LEU A 169 -8.23 -16.48 -5.29
C LEU A 169 -7.86 -16.49 -6.77
N VAL A 170 -7.55 -15.32 -7.31
CA VAL A 170 -6.85 -15.18 -8.59
C VAL A 170 -5.60 -14.34 -8.40
N GLY A 171 -4.46 -14.91 -8.76
CA GLY A 171 -3.18 -14.20 -8.83
C GLY A 171 -3.00 -13.57 -10.21
N PHE A 172 -2.66 -12.32 -10.27
CA PHE A 172 -2.31 -11.61 -11.50
C PHE A 172 -0.81 -11.39 -11.54
N MET A 173 -0.18 -12.07 -12.48
CA MET A 173 1.28 -12.19 -12.62
C MET A 173 1.69 -12.12 -14.10
N TYR A 174 2.87 -12.60 -14.40
CA TYR A 174 3.43 -12.61 -15.76
C TYR A 174 4.05 -13.98 -16.08
N ASP A 175 4.06 -14.33 -17.36
CA ASP A 175 4.79 -15.48 -17.87
C ASP A 175 6.28 -15.14 -18.13
N ASP A 176 7.08 -16.15 -18.48
CA ASP A 176 8.51 -15.98 -18.76
C ASP A 176 8.78 -15.09 -19.99
N ALA A 177 7.79 -14.90 -20.86
CA ALA A 177 7.86 -13.97 -22.00
C ALA A 177 7.49 -12.53 -21.59
N GLY A 178 7.05 -12.30 -20.35
CA GLY A 178 6.62 -11.01 -19.81
C GLY A 178 5.19 -10.63 -20.19
N ARG A 179 4.35 -11.57 -20.66
CA ARG A 179 2.93 -11.32 -20.89
C ARG A 179 2.17 -11.45 -19.57
N ALA A 180 1.15 -10.62 -19.38
CA ALA A 180 0.24 -10.74 -18.26
C ALA A 180 -0.43 -12.14 -18.28
N VAL A 181 -0.49 -12.80 -17.14
CA VAL A 181 -1.17 -14.09 -16.95
C VAL A 181 -1.85 -14.14 -15.59
N TRP A 182 -3.02 -14.77 -15.51
CA TRP A 182 -3.65 -15.01 -14.24
C TRP A 182 -3.68 -16.50 -13.89
N TYR A 183 -3.62 -16.76 -12.59
CA TYR A 183 -3.68 -18.10 -12.00
C TYR A 183 -4.81 -18.15 -10.99
N PHE A 184 -5.50 -19.27 -10.92
CA PHE A 184 -6.67 -19.49 -10.10
C PHE A 184 -6.44 -20.53 -9.02
N SER A 185 -6.96 -20.31 -7.83
CA SER A 185 -7.03 -21.31 -6.77
C SER A 185 -8.31 -21.13 -5.98
N ALA A 186 -9.06 -22.22 -5.76
CA ALA A 186 -10.26 -22.18 -4.94
C ALA A 186 -10.52 -23.52 -4.25
N GLY A 187 -11.22 -23.47 -3.12
CA GLY A 187 -11.64 -24.64 -2.36
C GLY A 187 -11.83 -24.33 -0.88
N PRO A 188 -12.15 -25.38 -0.08
CA PRO A 188 -12.35 -25.22 1.33
C PRO A 188 -11.05 -24.83 2.04
N MET A 189 -11.17 -23.99 3.06
CA MET A 189 -10.08 -23.72 4.00
C MET A 189 -9.69 -25.00 4.72
N SER A 190 -8.40 -25.26 4.89
CA SER A 190 -7.86 -26.44 5.59
C SER A 190 -8.03 -26.33 7.13
N SER A 191 -8.08 -25.11 7.61
CA SER A 191 -8.42 -24.73 9.00
C SER A 191 -9.02 -23.32 8.96
N PRO A 192 -9.51 -22.75 10.06
CA PRO A 192 -10.01 -21.37 10.05
C PRO A 192 -9.03 -20.34 9.47
N THR A 193 -7.72 -20.55 9.63
CA THR A 193 -6.69 -19.59 9.24
C THR A 193 -5.72 -20.12 8.20
N THR A 194 -5.93 -21.33 7.65
CA THR A 194 -5.03 -21.90 6.64
C THR A 194 -5.79 -22.40 5.42
N TYR A 195 -5.17 -22.27 4.27
CA TYR A 195 -5.64 -22.80 3.00
C TYR A 195 -4.55 -23.63 2.33
N HIS A 196 -4.92 -24.75 1.72
CA HIS A 196 -4.09 -25.53 0.80
C HIS A 196 -4.91 -25.92 -0.41
N GLY A 197 -4.43 -25.63 -1.62
CA GLY A 197 -5.15 -25.94 -2.85
C GLY A 197 -4.28 -25.96 -4.10
N ASP A 198 -4.90 -26.42 -5.18
CA ASP A 198 -4.28 -26.45 -6.49
C ASP A 198 -4.27 -25.05 -7.11
N VAL A 199 -3.18 -24.71 -7.80
CA VAL A 199 -3.09 -23.53 -8.66
C VAL A 199 -3.33 -23.95 -10.10
N LEU A 200 -4.35 -23.38 -10.71
CA LEU A 200 -4.84 -23.72 -12.03
C LEU A 200 -4.59 -22.58 -13.02
N GLN A 201 -4.28 -22.93 -14.25
CA GLN A 201 -4.19 -22.02 -15.39
C GLN A 201 -5.21 -22.43 -16.45
N PHE A 202 -5.99 -21.46 -16.93
CA PHE A 202 -7.00 -21.63 -17.98
C PHE A 202 -6.46 -21.08 -19.31
N ALA A 203 -7.10 -21.49 -20.42
CA ALA A 203 -6.81 -20.98 -21.75
C ALA A 203 -8.06 -20.99 -22.62
N GLY A 204 -8.08 -20.16 -23.66
CA GLY A 204 -9.06 -20.26 -24.76
C GLY A 204 -10.42 -19.62 -24.51
N GLY A 205 -10.54 -18.67 -23.58
CA GLY A 205 -11.81 -17.98 -23.32
C GLY A 205 -11.99 -16.67 -24.09
N GLN A 206 -12.90 -15.83 -23.63
CA GLN A 206 -13.25 -14.56 -24.27
C GLN A 206 -12.08 -13.56 -24.27
N THR A 207 -11.82 -12.96 -25.43
CA THR A 207 -10.87 -11.86 -25.57
C THR A 207 -11.48 -10.50 -25.17
N LEU A 208 -10.65 -9.47 -25.00
CA LEU A 208 -11.07 -8.13 -24.55
C LEU A 208 -12.22 -7.54 -25.41
N ALA A 209 -12.16 -7.68 -26.73
CA ALA A 209 -13.16 -7.14 -27.67
C ALA A 209 -13.96 -8.23 -28.38
N GLY A 210 -13.78 -9.50 -28.04
CA GLY A 210 -14.47 -10.63 -28.67
C GLY A 210 -15.83 -10.90 -28.07
N ALA A 211 -16.64 -11.67 -28.80
CA ALA A 211 -17.84 -12.25 -28.25
C ALA A 211 -17.49 -13.27 -27.15
N TYR A 212 -18.47 -13.56 -26.29
CA TYR A 212 -18.29 -14.57 -25.25
C TYR A 212 -17.88 -15.92 -25.86
N GLN A 213 -16.87 -16.51 -25.26
CA GLN A 213 -16.37 -17.85 -25.53
C GLN A 213 -15.96 -18.50 -24.20
N PRO A 214 -16.45 -19.71 -23.90
CA PRO A 214 -16.03 -20.42 -22.71
C PRO A 214 -14.56 -20.84 -22.81
N PRO A 215 -13.81 -20.86 -21.68
CA PRO A 215 -12.44 -21.37 -21.67
C PRO A 215 -12.40 -22.90 -21.82
N GLY A 216 -11.23 -23.40 -22.17
CA GLY A 216 -10.91 -24.81 -22.10
C GLY A 216 -10.75 -25.34 -20.66
N ASN A 217 -10.47 -26.65 -20.54
CA ASN A 217 -10.17 -27.24 -19.24
C ASN A 217 -8.88 -26.66 -18.67
N PRO A 218 -8.84 -26.35 -17.36
CA PRO A 218 -7.62 -25.85 -16.72
C PRO A 218 -6.56 -26.93 -16.60
N ILE A 219 -5.31 -26.49 -16.51
CA ILE A 219 -4.17 -27.31 -16.11
C ILE A 219 -3.70 -26.91 -14.72
N LYS A 220 -3.30 -27.90 -13.92
CA LYS A 220 -2.64 -27.65 -12.65
C LYS A 220 -1.19 -27.25 -12.90
N VAL A 221 -0.74 -26.13 -12.34
CA VAL A 221 0.62 -25.60 -12.53
C VAL A 221 1.42 -25.54 -11.23
N ALA A 222 0.74 -25.51 -10.08
CA ALA A 222 1.36 -25.41 -8.76
C ALA A 222 0.41 -25.90 -7.68
N THR A 223 0.86 -25.88 -6.42
CA THR A 223 0.02 -25.81 -5.23
C THR A 223 0.26 -24.51 -4.49
N LEU A 224 -0.71 -24.09 -3.70
CA LEU A 224 -0.70 -22.87 -2.89
C LEU A 224 -1.04 -23.20 -1.45
N ASP A 225 -0.16 -22.80 -0.55
CA ASP A 225 -0.40 -22.80 0.90
C ASP A 225 -0.50 -21.35 1.38
N ILE A 226 -1.57 -21.02 2.13
CA ILE A 226 -1.74 -19.71 2.76
C ILE A 226 -1.93 -19.92 4.26
N THR A 227 -1.27 -19.08 5.06
CA THR A 227 -1.49 -18.96 6.49
C THR A 227 -1.80 -17.51 6.83
N PHE A 228 -3.01 -17.25 7.30
CA PHE A 228 -3.40 -15.94 7.79
C PHE A 228 -2.95 -15.81 9.25
N THR A 229 -2.16 -14.80 9.54
CA THR A 229 -1.70 -14.46 10.90
C THR A 229 -2.60 -13.42 11.56
N ALA A 230 -3.34 -12.67 10.75
CA ALA A 230 -4.41 -11.74 11.12
C ALA A 230 -5.38 -11.59 9.94
N GLU A 231 -6.50 -10.91 10.15
CA GLU A 231 -7.48 -10.64 9.09
C GLU A 231 -6.86 -9.93 7.88
N ASN A 232 -5.81 -9.18 8.11
CA ASN A 232 -5.09 -8.37 7.10
C ASN A 232 -3.61 -8.74 6.95
N ASP A 233 -3.20 -9.90 7.37
CA ASP A 233 -1.81 -10.37 7.26
C ASP A 233 -1.76 -11.87 6.98
N ALA A 234 -1.01 -12.26 5.95
CA ALA A 234 -0.85 -13.64 5.55
C ALA A 234 0.54 -13.93 5.01
N THR A 235 0.94 -15.19 5.09
CA THR A 235 2.05 -15.74 4.34
C THR A 235 1.52 -16.72 3.30
N ALA A 236 2.06 -16.68 2.09
CA ALA A 236 1.69 -17.59 1.03
C ALA A 236 2.91 -18.26 0.41
N THR A 237 2.76 -19.53 0.06
CA THR A 237 3.82 -20.34 -0.55
C THR A 237 3.27 -21.04 -1.78
N PHE A 238 3.84 -20.75 -2.95
CA PHE A 238 3.61 -21.54 -4.15
C PHE A 238 4.65 -22.64 -4.25
N THR A 239 4.20 -23.85 -4.58
CA THR A 239 5.07 -25.01 -4.75
C THR A 239 4.92 -25.56 -6.17
N ASP A 240 6.04 -25.64 -6.90
CA ASP A 240 6.10 -26.21 -8.25
C ASP A 240 5.78 -27.72 -8.23
N LEU A 241 5.08 -28.18 -9.27
CA LEU A 241 4.70 -29.58 -9.45
C LEU A 241 5.85 -30.44 -10.01
N SER A 242 6.88 -29.82 -10.56
CA SER A 242 7.98 -30.53 -11.22
C SER A 242 8.85 -31.34 -10.26
N GLY A 243 8.32 -31.92 -9.21
CA GLY A 243 8.87 -32.80 -8.16
C GLY A 243 10.19 -33.58 -8.39
N THR A 244 10.99 -33.18 -9.35
CA THR A 244 12.39 -33.52 -9.47
C THR A 244 13.20 -32.53 -8.66
N ALA A 245 13.62 -32.96 -7.48
CA ALA A 245 14.53 -32.29 -6.56
C ALA A 245 15.92 -32.03 -7.20
N THR A 246 15.99 -31.38 -8.34
CA THR A 246 17.22 -30.93 -8.96
C THR A 246 17.13 -29.45 -9.23
N THR A 247 17.61 -28.67 -8.25
CA THR A 247 18.22 -27.34 -8.38
C THR A 247 17.35 -26.12 -8.73
N LYS A 248 16.07 -26.22 -8.85
CA LYS A 248 15.21 -25.09 -8.44
C LYS A 248 14.75 -25.44 -7.05
N THR A 249 15.45 -24.94 -6.06
CA THR A 249 14.96 -24.81 -4.70
C THR A 249 13.48 -24.57 -4.85
N LYS A 250 12.62 -25.43 -4.24
CA LYS A 250 11.20 -25.09 -4.09
C LYS A 250 11.21 -23.63 -3.76
N ALA A 251 10.86 -22.79 -4.71
CA ALA A 251 10.81 -21.38 -4.46
C ALA A 251 9.58 -21.21 -3.59
N SER A 252 9.73 -21.60 -2.33
CA SER A 252 8.84 -21.15 -1.28
C SER A 252 9.06 -19.66 -1.23
N ARG A 253 8.29 -18.95 -2.00
CA ARG A 253 8.18 -17.54 -1.91
C ARG A 253 7.32 -17.30 -0.69
N GLY A 254 7.95 -17.28 0.47
CA GLY A 254 7.35 -16.81 1.70
C GLY A 254 7.12 -15.32 1.59
N ASN A 255 6.08 -14.93 0.87
CA ASN A 255 5.71 -13.54 0.72
C ASN A 255 4.68 -13.21 1.79
N ARG A 256 4.95 -12.18 2.53
CA ARG A 256 3.95 -11.55 3.39
C ARG A 256 2.97 -10.81 2.49
N TRP A 257 1.71 -11.17 2.58
CA TRP A 257 0.63 -10.51 1.87
C TRP A 257 -0.16 -9.62 2.82
N THR A 258 -0.51 -8.44 2.35
CA THR A 258 -1.39 -7.51 3.05
C THR A 258 -2.46 -7.02 2.09
N PRO A 259 -3.67 -6.66 2.56
CA PRO A 259 -4.67 -6.01 1.72
C PRO A 259 -4.13 -4.68 1.18
N GLN A 260 -4.34 -4.44 -0.11
CA GLN A 260 -3.99 -3.16 -0.73
C GLN A 260 -4.91 -2.04 -0.21
N PHE A 261 -6.16 -2.38 0.08
CA PHE A 261 -7.18 -1.50 0.64
C PHE A 261 -7.74 -2.17 1.91
N PRO A 262 -7.08 -2.05 3.07
CA PRO A 262 -7.56 -2.67 4.29
C PRO A 262 -8.93 -2.13 4.66
N LYS A 263 -9.87 -3.04 4.97
CA LYS A 263 -11.22 -2.66 5.37
C LYS A 263 -11.21 -1.95 6.72
N PRO A 264 -12.22 -1.12 7.00
CA PRO A 264 -12.47 -0.63 8.34
C PRO A 264 -12.87 -1.84 9.19
N GLY A 265 -11.88 -2.51 9.77
CA GLY A 265 -12.12 -3.46 10.83
C GLY A 265 -12.46 -2.71 12.12
N ASN A 266 -12.69 -3.45 13.20
CA ASN A 266 -12.80 -2.88 14.54
C ASN A 266 -11.43 -2.38 15.07
N TYR A 267 -10.56 -1.90 14.15
CA TYR A 267 -9.27 -1.38 14.57
C TYR A 267 -9.48 -0.10 15.37
N VAL A 268 -9.16 -0.21 16.63
CA VAL A 268 -9.11 0.94 17.54
C VAL A 268 -7.65 1.40 17.56
N PRO A 269 -7.35 2.58 17.02
CA PRO A 269 -5.99 3.10 17.07
C PRO A 269 -5.48 3.21 18.52
N PRO A 270 -4.19 2.94 18.79
CA PRO A 270 -3.62 3.03 20.13
C PRO A 270 -3.77 4.41 20.77
N ALA A 271 -3.72 4.49 22.09
CA ALA A 271 -3.74 5.78 22.80
C ALA A 271 -2.48 6.61 22.55
N SER A 272 -1.37 5.95 22.25
CA SER A 272 -0.09 6.62 21.97
C SER A 272 0.79 5.77 21.04
N PHE A 273 1.76 6.42 20.41
CA PHE A 273 2.87 5.79 19.71
C PHE A 273 4.19 6.32 20.27
N SER A 274 5.22 5.48 20.29
CA SER A 274 6.59 5.89 20.60
C SER A 274 7.58 5.19 19.68
N GLY A 275 8.63 5.87 19.29
CA GLY A 275 9.61 5.30 18.39
C GLY A 275 10.63 6.30 17.90
N ARG A 276 11.19 6.02 16.73
CA ARG A 276 12.23 6.85 16.13
C ARG A 276 12.00 7.07 14.65
N PHE A 277 12.56 8.18 14.18
CA PHE A 277 12.78 8.51 12.78
C PHE A 277 14.26 8.75 12.57
N THR A 278 14.85 8.20 11.52
CA THR A 278 16.25 8.39 11.16
C THR A 278 16.34 8.91 9.73
N LEU A 279 17.10 9.95 9.53
CA LEU A 279 17.52 10.47 8.23
C LEU A 279 19.05 10.36 8.12
N ASN A 280 19.53 9.77 7.05
CA ASN A 280 20.93 9.72 6.70
C ASN A 280 21.12 10.36 5.32
N ASP A 281 21.78 11.51 5.30
CA ASP A 281 22.08 12.28 4.09
C ASP A 281 23.55 12.10 3.75
N ILE A 282 23.82 11.55 2.57
CA ILE A 282 25.17 11.34 2.04
C ILE A 282 25.34 12.23 0.82
N THR A 283 26.25 13.19 0.92
CA THR A 283 26.62 14.11 -0.18
C THR A 283 28.00 13.76 -0.70
N HIS A 284 28.10 13.61 -2.01
CA HIS A 284 29.35 13.52 -2.75
C HIS A 284 29.44 14.69 -3.73
N ASP A 285 30.44 15.55 -3.58
CA ASP A 285 30.61 16.78 -4.38
C ASP A 285 32.00 16.80 -5.05
N ILE A 286 31.97 16.82 -6.37
CA ILE A 286 33.13 16.98 -7.26
C ILE A 286 32.92 18.18 -8.22
N SER A 287 32.02 19.09 -7.89
CA SER A 287 31.66 20.25 -8.73
C SER A 287 32.81 21.28 -8.80
N THR A 288 33.66 21.31 -7.79
CA THR A 288 34.82 22.19 -7.74
C THR A 288 36.07 21.47 -8.26
N PRO A 289 36.70 21.91 -9.35
CA PRO A 289 37.90 21.28 -9.88
C PRO A 289 39.01 21.12 -8.84
N GLY A 290 39.54 19.89 -8.68
CA GLY A 290 40.61 19.58 -7.73
C GLY A 290 40.14 19.36 -6.29
N LEU A 291 38.84 19.40 -6.00
CA LEU A 291 38.25 19.06 -4.70
C LEU A 291 37.36 17.84 -4.85
N ILE A 292 37.57 16.83 -4.02
CA ILE A 292 36.64 15.75 -3.76
C ILE A 292 36.13 15.93 -2.34
N TYR A 293 34.82 16.15 -2.20
CA TYR A 293 34.17 16.32 -0.90
C TYR A 293 33.09 15.25 -0.72
N THR A 294 33.13 14.58 0.43
CA THR A 294 32.12 13.64 0.85
C THR A 294 31.66 13.97 2.26
N ALA A 295 30.38 14.12 2.45
CA ALA A 295 29.79 14.37 3.76
C ALA A 295 28.69 13.35 4.05
N GLN A 296 28.57 12.98 5.32
CA GLN A 296 27.47 12.21 5.86
C GLN A 296 26.89 12.97 7.05
N HIS A 297 25.60 13.26 6.95
CA HIS A 297 24.81 13.90 8.00
C HIS A 297 23.71 12.95 8.43
N THR A 298 23.70 12.55 9.69
CA THR A 298 22.66 11.68 10.24
C THR A 298 21.87 12.43 11.30
N VAL A 299 20.55 12.38 11.18
CA VAL A 299 19.60 12.91 12.15
C VAL A 299 18.76 11.76 12.67
N GLU A 300 18.78 11.53 13.97
CA GLU A 300 17.93 10.58 14.67
C GLU A 300 17.00 11.33 15.61
N LEU A 301 15.69 11.16 15.42
CA LEU A 301 14.63 11.72 16.26
C LEU A 301 14.02 10.59 17.07
N ASN A 302 14.02 10.72 18.39
CA ASN A 302 13.30 9.84 19.30
C ASN A 302 12.18 10.64 19.93
N PHE A 303 10.93 10.25 19.69
CA PHE A 303 9.75 10.96 20.18
C PHE A 303 8.52 10.07 20.18
N GLY A 304 7.41 10.59 20.68
CA GLY A 304 6.14 9.89 20.70
C GLY A 304 4.99 10.75 20.17
N PHE A 305 3.84 10.12 20.09
CA PHE A 305 2.57 10.74 19.76
C PHE A 305 1.51 10.32 20.78
N LYS A 306 0.66 11.25 21.18
CA LYS A 306 -0.51 11.00 22.03
C LYS A 306 -1.79 11.32 21.28
N ALA A 307 -2.81 10.47 21.40
CA ALA A 307 -4.12 10.70 20.83
C ALA A 307 -4.72 12.01 21.31
N VAL A 308 -5.32 12.78 20.40
CA VAL A 308 -5.99 14.05 20.68
C VAL A 308 -7.47 13.90 20.38
N GLY A 309 -8.29 14.11 21.41
CA GLY A 309 -9.74 13.97 21.27
C GLY A 309 -10.21 12.52 21.01
N ALA A 310 -11.47 12.38 20.70
CA ALA A 310 -12.04 11.14 20.22
C ALA A 310 -11.78 10.99 18.70
N PRO A 311 -11.76 9.74 18.17
CA PRO A 311 -11.71 9.56 16.72
C PRO A 311 -12.90 10.24 16.03
N GLU A 312 -12.64 10.99 14.99
CA GLU A 312 -13.66 11.73 14.24
C GLU A 312 -13.71 11.31 12.76
N PRO A 313 -14.89 11.37 12.13
CA PRO A 313 -14.99 11.09 10.70
C PRO A 313 -14.43 12.27 9.89
N VAL A 314 -13.39 12.00 9.11
CA VAL A 314 -12.81 12.90 8.11
C VAL A 314 -13.10 12.32 6.73
N ASN A 315 -13.90 13.02 5.92
CA ASN A 315 -14.36 12.53 4.61
C ASN A 315 -15.01 11.13 4.65
N GLY A 316 -15.76 10.83 5.71
CA GLY A 316 -16.41 9.52 5.89
C GLY A 316 -15.53 8.43 6.50
N VAL A 317 -14.25 8.69 6.73
CA VAL A 317 -13.31 7.76 7.35
C VAL A 317 -13.07 8.17 8.79
N VAL A 318 -13.30 7.26 9.74
CA VAL A 318 -13.01 7.54 11.15
C VAL A 318 -11.50 7.59 11.36
N THR A 319 -11.02 8.73 11.83
CA THR A 319 -9.61 9.07 11.96
C THR A 319 -9.28 9.50 13.37
N GLN A 320 -8.23 8.92 13.96
CA GLN A 320 -7.64 9.37 15.21
C GLN A 320 -6.46 10.28 14.92
N GLY A 321 -6.55 11.52 15.36
CA GLY A 321 -5.43 12.47 15.34
C GLY A 321 -4.52 12.29 16.56
N TYR A 322 -3.24 12.58 16.38
CA TYR A 322 -2.22 12.52 17.43
C TYR A 322 -1.39 13.79 17.41
N ALA A 323 -1.14 14.34 18.58
CA ALA A 323 -0.14 15.37 18.79
C ALA A 323 1.18 14.76 19.24
N VAL A 324 2.29 15.44 18.96
CA VAL A 324 3.60 15.01 19.40
C VAL A 324 3.70 15.03 20.91
N ASP A 325 4.25 13.97 21.47
CA ASP A 325 4.64 13.88 22.87
C ASP A 325 6.14 14.18 23.00
N PHE A 326 6.45 15.37 23.47
CA PHE A 326 7.82 15.79 23.72
C PHE A 326 8.42 15.24 25.02
N THR A 327 7.72 14.40 25.76
CA THR A 327 8.24 13.79 26.98
C THR A 327 9.43 12.90 26.66
N ASN A 328 10.62 13.29 27.10
CA ASN A 328 11.89 12.62 26.80
C ASN A 328 12.25 12.59 25.30
N ALA A 329 11.66 13.45 24.49
CA ALA A 329 11.97 13.53 23.07
C ALA A 329 13.37 14.12 22.86
N THR A 330 14.12 13.54 21.92
CA THR A 330 15.51 13.97 21.62
C THR A 330 15.75 13.98 20.12
N ILE A 331 16.66 14.86 19.72
CA ILE A 331 17.30 14.82 18.41
C ILE A 331 18.80 14.55 18.62
N THR A 332 19.32 13.55 17.92
CA THR A 332 20.75 13.30 17.82
C THR A 332 21.20 13.59 16.40
N VAL A 333 22.18 14.47 16.28
CA VAL A 333 22.76 14.85 14.98
C VAL A 333 24.22 14.44 14.97
N THR A 334 24.65 13.75 13.92
CA THR A 334 26.04 13.45 13.66
C THR A 334 26.44 13.97 12.29
N PHE A 335 27.64 14.48 12.18
CA PHE A 335 28.19 14.96 10.92
C PHE A 335 29.62 14.45 10.76
N ASN A 336 29.91 13.85 9.62
CA ASN A 336 31.24 13.43 9.21
C ASN A 336 31.48 13.87 7.78
N ALA A 337 32.58 14.55 7.51
CA ALA A 337 32.93 14.91 6.15
C ALA A 337 34.44 14.80 5.91
N THR A 338 34.82 14.60 4.65
CA THR A 338 36.18 14.59 4.18
C THR A 338 36.29 15.37 2.89
N GLY A 339 37.17 16.34 2.85
CA GLY A 339 37.55 17.09 1.67
C GLY A 339 39.01 16.80 1.30
N VAL A 340 39.23 16.39 0.06
CA VAL A 340 40.59 16.07 -0.46
C VAL A 340 40.92 17.01 -1.60
N THR A 341 42.09 17.65 -1.52
CA THR A 341 42.67 18.50 -2.57
C THR A 341 44.13 18.15 -2.77
N GLU A 342 44.76 18.70 -3.78
CA GLU A 342 46.24 18.59 -3.95
C GLU A 342 47.01 19.20 -2.78
N ALA A 343 46.45 20.19 -2.06
CA ALA A 343 47.07 20.83 -0.89
C ALA A 343 46.95 19.99 0.39
N GLY A 344 46.12 18.98 0.44
CA GLY A 344 45.94 18.13 1.62
C GLY A 344 44.52 17.60 1.78
N THR A 345 44.28 17.00 2.94
CA THR A 345 43.00 16.42 3.33
C THR A 345 42.48 17.08 4.60
N CYS A 346 41.23 17.51 4.58
CA CYS A 346 40.50 17.99 5.75
C CYS A 346 39.40 17.03 6.14
N THR A 347 39.31 16.67 7.40
CA THR A 347 38.21 15.90 7.99
C THR A 347 37.42 16.77 8.94
N GLN A 348 36.11 16.57 8.94
CA GLN A 348 35.18 17.27 9.83
C GLN A 348 34.35 16.26 10.59
N THR A 349 34.23 16.40 11.89
CA THR A 349 33.43 15.52 12.73
C THR A 349 32.67 16.33 13.79
N GLY A 350 31.41 16.00 13.99
CA GLY A 350 30.57 16.59 15.03
C GLY A 350 29.45 15.65 15.45
N ALA A 351 29.06 15.70 16.70
CA ALA A 351 27.92 14.97 17.22
C ALA A 351 27.30 15.76 18.38
N GLN A 352 25.98 15.81 18.41
CA GLN A 352 25.25 16.47 19.48
C GLN A 352 23.88 15.82 19.67
N THR A 353 23.45 15.65 20.93
CA THR A 353 22.11 15.28 21.29
C THR A 353 21.45 16.42 22.04
N LEU A 354 20.27 16.83 21.58
CA LEU A 354 19.50 17.92 22.14
C LEU A 354 18.11 17.40 22.54
N PRO A 355 17.51 17.93 23.63
CA PRO A 355 16.12 17.70 23.91
C PRO A 355 15.26 18.38 22.85
N LEU A 356 14.23 17.69 22.38
CA LEU A 356 13.17 18.30 21.57
C LEU A 356 12.17 18.96 22.52
N GLY A 357 11.81 20.21 22.26
CA GLY A 357 10.91 20.99 23.10
C GLY A 357 10.04 21.93 22.28
N GLY A 358 9.22 22.75 22.93
CA GLY A 358 8.16 23.57 22.35
C GLY A 358 8.54 24.65 21.32
N GLY A 359 9.80 24.68 20.86
CA GLY A 359 10.25 25.47 19.71
C GLY A 359 10.53 24.61 18.47
N SER A 360 10.54 23.29 18.62
CA SER A 360 10.69 22.35 17.52
C SER A 360 9.31 21.97 16.98
N TYR A 361 9.09 22.16 15.69
CA TYR A 361 7.81 21.83 15.08
C TYR A 361 7.88 20.40 14.55
N ILE A 362 7.18 19.45 15.21
CA ILE A 362 6.82 18.17 14.62
C ILE A 362 5.31 18.20 14.45
N ASP A 363 4.81 17.96 13.23
CA ASP A 363 3.44 18.36 12.96
C ASP A 363 2.40 17.36 13.41
N SER A 364 2.27 16.20 12.80
CA SER A 364 1.12 15.36 13.12
C SER A 364 1.26 13.91 12.66
N LEU A 365 0.60 13.05 13.40
CA LEU A 365 0.25 11.71 12.98
C LEU A 365 -1.28 11.61 12.96
N SER A 366 -1.84 11.02 11.93
CA SER A 366 -3.22 10.56 11.93
C SER A 366 -3.29 9.10 11.54
N VAL A 367 -4.16 8.34 12.22
CA VAL A 367 -4.37 6.91 11.96
C VAL A 367 -5.85 6.67 11.75
N THR A 368 -6.18 6.01 10.66
CA THR A 368 -7.55 5.69 10.29
C THR A 368 -7.95 4.30 10.81
N THR A 369 -9.25 4.06 10.94
CA THR A 369 -9.80 2.73 11.23
C THR A 369 -9.54 1.72 10.11
N TYR A 370 -9.10 2.17 8.93
CA TYR A 370 -8.61 1.34 7.83
C TYR A 370 -7.15 0.91 7.97
N ARG A 371 -6.53 1.12 9.14
CA ARG A 371 -5.11 0.86 9.38
C ARG A 371 -4.17 1.61 8.42
N LYS A 372 -4.58 2.77 7.94
CA LYS A 372 -3.71 3.71 7.24
C LYS A 372 -3.24 4.79 8.19
N TYR A 373 -2.02 5.25 8.01
CA TYR A 373 -1.50 6.41 8.73
C TYR A 373 -0.98 7.46 7.76
N TYR A 374 -1.02 8.70 8.21
CA TYR A 374 -0.41 9.86 7.58
C TYR A 374 0.54 10.48 8.60
N LEU A 375 1.82 10.47 8.30
CA LEU A 375 2.88 10.98 9.17
C LEU A 375 3.51 12.20 8.51
N LEU A 376 3.47 13.34 9.20
CA LEU A 376 4.18 14.54 8.83
C LEU A 376 5.20 14.84 9.92
N VAL A 377 6.47 14.86 9.54
CA VAL A 377 7.59 15.24 10.42
C VAL A 377 8.24 16.47 9.84
N TYR A 378 8.13 17.56 10.58
CA TYR A 378 8.87 18.78 10.32
C TYR A 378 9.65 19.16 11.58
N VAL A 379 10.95 19.23 11.50
CA VAL A 379 11.81 19.61 12.62
C VAL A 379 12.74 20.71 12.16
N ASP A 380 12.67 21.85 12.82
CA ASP A 380 13.63 22.92 12.72
C ASP A 380 14.18 23.18 14.14
N VAL A 381 15.44 22.94 14.33
CA VAL A 381 16.05 23.01 15.68
C VAL A 381 16.61 24.41 15.94
N GLY A 382 16.93 25.16 14.88
CA GLY A 382 17.51 26.51 14.99
C GLY A 382 18.89 26.58 15.65
N ASP A 383 19.45 25.43 16.03
CA ASP A 383 20.72 25.30 16.73
C ASP A 383 21.90 25.06 15.79
N LEU A 384 23.11 25.27 16.32
CA LEU A 384 24.36 25.04 15.59
C LEU A 384 25.05 23.79 16.14
N LEU A 385 25.42 22.89 15.24
CA LEU A 385 26.25 21.71 15.56
C LEU A 385 27.74 22.15 15.66
N PRO A 386 28.42 21.99 16.80
CA PRO A 386 29.84 22.17 16.87
C PRO A 386 30.56 21.04 16.12
N VAL A 387 31.39 21.42 15.15
CA VAL A 387 32.14 20.51 14.29
C VAL A 387 33.62 20.78 14.43
N THR A 388 34.40 19.74 14.72
CA THR A 388 35.85 19.82 14.72
C THR A 388 36.37 19.53 13.32
N GLN A 389 37.07 20.47 12.73
CA GLN A 389 37.77 20.30 11.46
C GLN A 389 39.29 20.13 11.71
N THR A 390 39.87 19.08 11.16
CA THR A 390 41.28 18.82 11.15
C THR A 390 41.80 18.70 9.73
N CYS A 391 42.74 19.54 9.34
CA CYS A 391 43.36 19.50 8.02
C CYS A 391 44.82 19.03 8.17
N VAL A 392 45.21 18.09 7.32
CA VAL A 392 46.59 17.60 7.15
C VAL A 392 47.08 18.07 5.78
N PHE A 393 48.13 18.85 5.78
CA PHE A 393 48.67 19.47 4.56
C PHE A 393 49.68 18.58 3.83
N ALA A 394 49.64 18.60 2.52
CA ALA A 394 50.59 17.85 1.68
C ALA A 394 52.03 18.33 1.89
N SER A 395 52.25 19.58 2.31
CA SER A 395 53.53 20.16 2.67
C SER A 395 54.06 19.77 4.06
N GLY A 396 53.28 18.95 4.78
CA GLY A 396 53.54 18.54 6.17
C GLY A 396 52.86 19.50 7.18
N GLY A 397 52.57 18.96 8.37
CA GLY A 397 51.85 19.65 9.43
C GLY A 397 50.33 19.44 9.37
N SER A 398 49.68 19.90 10.43
CA SER A 398 48.21 19.87 10.57
C SER A 398 47.68 21.09 11.28
N ALA A 399 46.41 21.42 11.04
CA ALA A 399 45.69 22.45 11.75
C ALA A 399 44.31 21.92 12.16
N THR A 400 43.87 22.30 13.37
CA THR A 400 42.55 21.94 13.90
C THR A 400 41.80 23.21 14.27
N THR A 401 40.52 23.27 13.89
CA THR A 401 39.62 24.39 14.24
C THR A 401 38.24 23.85 14.58
N THR A 402 37.46 24.64 15.31
CA THR A 402 36.05 24.33 15.58
C THR A 402 35.18 25.25 14.72
N LEU A 403 34.21 24.63 14.02
CA LEU A 403 33.21 25.30 13.22
C LEU A 403 31.87 25.14 13.92
N ALA A 404 30.91 25.99 13.60
CA ALA A 404 29.53 25.86 13.99
C ALA A 404 28.68 25.73 12.70
N LEU A 405 28.11 24.56 12.46
CA LEU A 405 27.29 24.32 11.31
C LEU A 405 25.81 24.36 11.69
N PRO A 406 24.93 24.95 10.87
CA PRO A 406 23.50 24.89 11.14
C PRO A 406 23.03 23.43 11.06
N ILE A 407 22.19 23.03 12.01
CA ILE A 407 21.49 21.74 11.96
C ILE A 407 20.40 21.86 10.91
N ALA A 408 20.49 21.06 9.85
CA ALA A 408 19.50 21.07 8.78
C ALA A 408 18.14 20.59 9.32
N GLY A 409 17.08 21.31 8.98
CA GLY A 409 15.72 20.91 9.28
C GLY A 409 15.32 19.63 8.51
N VAL A 410 14.45 18.84 9.11
CA VAL A 410 13.85 17.65 8.48
C VAL A 410 12.41 17.99 8.10
N ASN A 411 12.06 17.76 6.84
CA ASN A 411 10.69 17.90 6.35
C ASN A 411 10.32 16.61 5.59
N PHE A 412 9.33 15.90 6.12
CA PHE A 412 8.98 14.59 5.63
C PHE A 412 7.47 14.35 5.75
N ASN A 413 6.84 13.91 4.66
CA ASN A 413 5.44 13.56 4.58
C ASN A 413 5.31 12.15 4.00
N TYR A 414 4.60 11.27 4.69
CA TYR A 414 4.42 9.89 4.29
C TYR A 414 3.05 9.33 4.68
N GLU A 415 2.54 8.43 3.84
CA GLU A 415 1.39 7.60 4.15
C GLU A 415 1.76 6.11 4.07
N GLY A 416 1.15 5.29 4.91
CA GLY A 416 1.43 3.85 4.94
C GLY A 416 0.38 3.06 5.70
N GLY A 417 0.62 1.76 5.80
CA GLY A 417 -0.23 0.83 6.53
C GLY A 417 0.23 0.62 7.98
N VAL A 418 -0.72 0.44 8.90
CA VAL A 418 -0.47 0.04 10.29
C VAL A 418 -0.45 -1.48 10.38
N VAL A 419 0.61 -2.05 10.91
CA VAL A 419 0.77 -3.49 11.09
C VAL A 419 0.73 -3.83 12.59
N GLY A 420 -0.29 -4.56 13.02
CA GLY A 420 -0.58 -4.66 14.45
C GLY A 420 -0.88 -3.27 15.00
N ASP A 421 -0.10 -2.83 15.98
CA ASP A 421 -0.11 -1.46 16.50
C ASP A 421 1.21 -0.72 16.14
N THR A 422 1.88 -1.09 15.03
CA THR A 422 3.14 -0.48 14.61
C THR A 422 2.96 0.27 13.29
N ILE A 423 3.52 1.46 13.22
CA ILE A 423 3.71 2.21 11.99
C ILE A 423 5.21 2.25 11.68
N ALA A 424 5.58 1.82 10.49
CA ALA A 424 6.99 1.78 10.07
C ALA A 424 7.10 1.99 8.57
N GLY A 425 8.23 2.45 8.13
CA GLY A 425 8.54 2.64 6.73
C GLY A 425 9.93 3.20 6.51
N GLY A 426 10.26 3.46 5.27
CA GLY A 426 11.54 4.03 4.88
C GLY A 426 11.67 4.14 3.37
N GLY A 427 12.75 4.75 2.93
CA GLY A 427 13.05 4.90 1.52
C GLY A 427 14.41 5.51 1.26
N THR A 428 14.72 5.61 -0.02
CA THR A 428 15.94 6.25 -0.51
C THR A 428 15.61 7.16 -1.67
N LYS A 429 16.17 8.37 -1.64
CA LYS A 429 16.09 9.33 -2.73
C LYS A 429 17.49 9.77 -3.11
N THR A 430 17.82 9.71 -4.39
CA THR A 430 19.11 10.20 -4.90
C THR A 430 18.87 11.28 -5.94
N GLU A 431 19.56 12.40 -5.76
CA GLU A 431 19.55 13.52 -6.69
C GLU A 431 20.98 13.84 -7.12
N SER A 432 21.17 14.16 -8.39
CA SER A 432 22.48 14.54 -8.93
C SER A 432 22.36 15.79 -9.79
N THR A 433 23.18 16.79 -9.51
CA THR A 433 23.20 18.05 -10.24
C THR A 433 24.62 18.59 -10.30
N SER A 434 25.15 18.83 -11.49
CA SER A 434 26.42 19.56 -11.72
C SER A 434 27.62 19.04 -10.91
N GLY A 435 27.77 17.73 -10.77
CA GLY A 435 28.89 17.11 -10.04
C GLY A 435 28.64 16.91 -8.54
N VAL A 436 27.46 17.27 -8.03
CA VAL A 436 27.01 16.96 -6.68
C VAL A 436 26.00 15.82 -6.73
N THR A 437 26.24 14.77 -5.97
CA THR A 437 25.28 13.68 -5.76
C THR A 437 24.91 13.65 -4.28
N GLN A 438 23.61 13.72 -4.02
CA GLN A 438 23.04 13.62 -2.69
C GLN A 438 22.14 12.38 -2.62
N THR A 439 22.33 11.55 -1.59
CA THR A 439 21.51 10.38 -1.32
C THR A 439 20.93 10.48 0.08
N LEU A 440 19.61 10.52 0.15
CA LEU A 440 18.85 10.55 1.39
C LEU A 440 18.31 9.15 1.67
N HIS A 441 18.69 8.56 2.79
CA HIS A 441 18.05 7.36 3.36
C HIS A 441 17.24 7.79 4.58
N TYR A 442 16.00 7.38 4.64
CA TYR A 442 15.13 7.66 5.77
C TYR A 442 14.35 6.41 6.18
N GLU A 443 14.17 6.25 7.47
CA GLU A 443 13.39 5.16 8.06
C GLU A 443 12.70 5.63 9.34
N TRP A 444 11.58 5.01 9.67
CA TRP A 444 10.89 5.24 10.93
C TRP A 444 10.23 3.96 11.42
N SER A 445 10.07 3.89 12.74
CA SER A 445 9.33 2.83 13.40
C SER A 445 8.76 3.36 14.71
N PHE A 446 7.44 3.30 14.86
CA PHE A 446 6.72 3.69 16.06
C PHE A 446 5.80 2.56 16.49
N ALA A 447 5.93 2.14 17.74
CA ALA A 447 5.07 1.13 18.36
C ALA A 447 3.95 1.81 19.14
N GLY A 448 2.73 1.35 18.93
CA GLY A 448 1.55 1.84 19.64
C GLY A 448 1.40 1.19 21.01
N ALA A 449 0.90 1.98 21.98
CA ALA A 449 0.50 1.52 23.30
C ALA A 449 -0.97 1.85 23.54
N ARG A 450 -1.72 0.85 24.05
CA ARG A 450 -3.16 0.92 24.36
C ARG A 450 -3.42 1.39 25.78
#